data_435e025f01d8d66b138697caeac17fe6
#
_entry.id   435e025f01d8d66b138697caeac17fe6
#
_cell.length_a   1.000
_cell.length_b   1.000
_cell.length_c   1.000
_cell.angle_alpha   90.00
_cell.angle_beta   90.00
_cell.angle_gamma   90.00
#
_symmetry.space_group_name_H-M   'P 1'
#
loop_
_entity.id
_entity.type
_entity.pdbx_description
1 polymer ?
#
loop_
_entity_poly.entity_id
_entity_poly.type
_entity_poly.pdbx_seq_one_letter_code
_entity_poly.pdbx_strand_id
1 'polypeptide(L)'
;MARSPSARLAEEDLRARWAHRHPGYVVRRGVLLWWLRAMWRLARPLTTARVPPDVVTLTGLVLAVASARARPGRATALLIGSAIADGLDGAVAIVGDTSSAHGSRLDHACDRVGDIAAGIVLYRAGAPGVLVIPAIALSFAQETWLRRPPIVTVNERPTRIVCAAVGDVGRGVAGRAWPAVLAALVWDALAAIATVQLSGSPLNRARGQRS
;
A
#
# COMPACT_ATOMS: atom_id res chain seq x y z
N MET A 1 -17.98 15.32 -22.12
CA MET A 1 -18.13 16.48 -21.21
C MET A 1 -16.76 17.09 -20.94
N ALA A 2 -16.49 18.31 -21.39
CA ALA A 2 -15.24 19.00 -21.13
C ALA A 2 -15.20 19.47 -19.66
N ARG A 3 -14.09 19.21 -18.96
CA ARG A 3 -13.91 19.66 -17.56
C ARG A 3 -13.73 21.17 -17.52
N SER A 4 -14.19 21.81 -16.43
CA SER A 4 -13.96 23.24 -16.20
C SER A 4 -12.46 23.56 -16.12
N PRO A 5 -12.04 24.77 -16.49
CA PRO A 5 -10.62 25.18 -16.40
C PRO A 5 -10.04 25.03 -15.01
N SER A 6 -10.79 25.34 -13.96
CA SER A 6 -10.38 25.17 -12.56
C SER A 6 -10.15 23.70 -12.17
N ALA A 7 -10.92 22.77 -12.74
CA ALA A 7 -10.73 21.33 -12.48
C ALA A 7 -9.48 20.78 -13.20
N ARG A 8 -9.08 21.36 -14.35
CA ARG A 8 -7.85 21.00 -15.05
C ARG A 8 -6.61 21.48 -14.29
N LEU A 9 -6.59 22.71 -13.83
CA LEU A 9 -5.50 23.27 -13.04
C LEU A 9 -5.30 22.50 -11.73
N ALA A 10 -6.39 22.10 -11.05
CA ALA A 10 -6.31 21.28 -9.84
C ALA A 10 -5.75 19.87 -10.12
N GLU A 11 -5.98 19.31 -11.31
CA GLU A 11 -5.42 18.00 -11.69
C GLU A 11 -3.95 18.12 -12.09
N GLU A 12 -3.54 19.18 -12.74
CA GLU A 12 -2.14 19.45 -13.10
C GLU A 12 -1.29 19.67 -11.83
N ASP A 13 -1.79 20.45 -10.88
CA ASP A 13 -1.14 20.66 -9.59
C ASP A 13 -0.99 19.33 -8.80
N LEU A 14 -2.04 18.50 -8.75
CA LEU A 14 -1.97 17.17 -8.16
C LEU A 14 -0.87 16.30 -8.79
N ARG A 15 -0.82 16.26 -10.12
CA ARG A 15 0.19 15.47 -10.84
C ARG A 15 1.60 16.00 -10.61
N ALA A 16 1.78 17.31 -10.58
CA ALA A 16 3.07 17.94 -10.34
C ALA A 16 3.59 17.65 -8.93
N ARG A 17 2.74 17.81 -7.89
CA ARG A 17 3.09 17.53 -6.51
C ARG A 17 3.37 16.04 -6.27
N TRP A 18 2.59 15.16 -6.90
CA TRP A 18 2.83 13.72 -6.82
C TRP A 18 4.13 13.32 -7.51
N ALA A 19 4.40 13.84 -8.73
CA ALA A 19 5.62 13.55 -9.48
C ALA A 19 6.88 14.06 -8.76
N HIS A 20 6.78 15.19 -8.04
CA HIS A 20 7.89 15.71 -7.24
C HIS A 20 8.31 14.73 -6.13
N ARG A 21 7.35 14.00 -5.55
CA ARG A 21 7.61 12.99 -4.52
C ARG A 21 8.01 11.62 -5.06
N HIS A 22 7.65 11.32 -6.30
CA HIS A 22 7.92 10.05 -6.97
C HIS A 22 8.70 10.29 -8.27
N PRO A 23 9.98 10.72 -8.18
CA PRO A 23 10.79 11.03 -9.37
C PRO A 23 10.90 9.79 -10.25
N GLY A 24 10.66 9.98 -11.55
CA GLY A 24 10.67 8.91 -12.55
C GLY A 24 9.33 8.21 -12.80
N TYR A 25 8.28 8.58 -12.06
CA TYR A 25 6.95 8.00 -12.25
C TYR A 25 5.99 8.97 -12.93
N VAL A 26 5.58 8.65 -14.15
CA VAL A 26 4.63 9.48 -14.91
C VAL A 26 3.22 8.92 -14.79
N VAL A 27 2.34 9.63 -14.09
CA VAL A 27 0.91 9.30 -14.02
C VAL A 27 0.24 9.66 -15.35
N ARG A 28 0.14 8.69 -16.27
CA ARG A 28 -0.48 8.94 -17.58
C ARG A 28 -2.01 8.85 -17.49
N ARG A 29 -2.57 7.67 -17.48
CA ARG A 29 -4.03 7.38 -17.43
C ARG A 29 -4.24 6.05 -16.72
N GLY A 30 -5.48 5.76 -16.27
CA GLY A 30 -5.84 4.47 -15.69
C GLY A 30 -6.18 4.52 -14.20
N VAL A 31 -6.10 3.37 -13.55
CA VAL A 31 -6.52 3.16 -12.15
C VAL A 31 -5.78 4.07 -11.18
N LEU A 32 -4.46 4.26 -11.36
CA LEU A 32 -3.66 5.13 -10.50
C LEU A 32 -4.16 6.59 -10.53
N LEU A 33 -4.47 7.12 -11.71
CA LEU A 33 -4.99 8.49 -11.80
C LEU A 33 -6.38 8.62 -11.16
N TRP A 34 -7.23 7.61 -11.34
CA TRP A 34 -8.53 7.55 -10.67
C TRP A 34 -8.36 7.53 -9.14
N TRP A 35 -7.45 6.70 -8.63
CA TRP A 35 -7.11 6.61 -7.20
C TRP A 35 -6.61 7.95 -6.65
N LEU A 36 -5.64 8.57 -7.32
CA LEU A 36 -5.11 9.88 -6.90
C LEU A 36 -6.20 10.95 -6.86
N ARG A 37 -7.12 10.96 -7.83
CA ARG A 37 -8.27 11.88 -7.83
C ARG A 37 -9.22 11.62 -6.68
N ALA A 38 -9.49 10.36 -6.36
CA ALA A 38 -10.34 9.99 -5.23
C ALA A 38 -9.70 10.45 -3.91
N MET A 39 -8.42 10.14 -3.69
CA MET A 39 -7.68 10.55 -2.49
C MET A 39 -7.61 12.08 -2.36
N TRP A 40 -7.35 12.80 -3.46
CA TRP A 40 -7.36 14.26 -3.47
C TRP A 40 -8.70 14.87 -3.06
N ARG A 41 -9.81 14.30 -3.55
CA ARG A 41 -11.16 14.77 -3.18
C ARG A 41 -11.46 14.54 -1.70
N LEU A 42 -11.06 13.39 -1.18
CA LEU A 42 -11.25 13.03 0.23
C LEU A 42 -10.31 13.81 1.16
N ALA A 43 -9.11 14.15 0.72
CA ALA A 43 -8.15 14.91 1.50
C ALA A 43 -8.58 16.38 1.72
N ARG A 44 -9.26 17.01 0.76
CA ARG A 44 -9.68 18.40 0.84
C ARG A 44 -10.48 18.75 2.11
N PRO A 45 -11.59 18.06 2.43
CA PRO A 45 -12.35 18.37 3.64
C PRO A 45 -11.53 18.12 4.91
N LEU A 46 -10.67 17.09 4.94
CA LEU A 46 -9.80 16.81 6.08
C LEU A 46 -8.76 17.93 6.28
N THR A 47 -8.15 18.39 5.20
CA THR A 47 -7.22 19.53 5.24
C THR A 47 -7.91 20.82 5.67
N THR A 48 -9.13 21.07 5.17
CA THR A 48 -9.95 22.23 5.61
C THR A 48 -10.27 22.15 7.09
N ALA A 49 -10.57 20.96 7.60
CA ALA A 49 -10.80 20.68 9.02
C ALA A 49 -9.49 20.63 9.85
N ARG A 50 -8.33 20.87 9.24
CA ARG A 50 -7.00 20.82 9.86
C ARG A 50 -6.69 19.48 10.53
N VAL A 51 -7.19 18.37 9.97
CA VAL A 51 -6.88 17.01 10.46
C VAL A 51 -5.39 16.72 10.15
N PRO A 52 -4.57 16.40 11.16
CA PRO A 52 -3.16 16.04 10.92
C PRO A 52 -3.06 14.73 10.12
N PRO A 53 -2.11 14.61 9.17
CA PRO A 53 -1.87 13.35 8.45
C PRO A 53 -1.65 12.16 9.37
N ASP A 54 -0.91 12.35 10.47
CA ASP A 54 -0.60 11.30 11.45
C ASP A 54 -1.85 10.67 12.08
N VAL A 55 -2.93 11.43 12.25
CA VAL A 55 -4.23 10.91 12.74
C VAL A 55 -4.83 9.95 11.72
N VAL A 56 -4.70 10.25 10.44
CA VAL A 56 -5.19 9.39 9.35
C VAL A 56 -4.34 8.11 9.28
N THR A 57 -3.01 8.22 9.38
CA THR A 57 -2.06 7.09 9.44
C THR A 57 -2.40 6.18 10.63
N LEU A 58 -2.58 6.73 11.83
CA LEU A 58 -2.94 5.95 13.02
C LEU A 58 -4.32 5.31 12.91
N THR A 59 -5.27 5.97 12.24
CA THR A 59 -6.58 5.37 11.94
C THR A 59 -6.40 4.15 11.03
N GLY A 60 -5.58 4.25 9.99
CA GLY A 60 -5.22 3.13 9.12
C GLY A 60 -4.58 1.97 9.89
N LEU A 61 -3.68 2.27 10.84
CA LEU A 61 -3.06 1.28 11.72
C LEU A 61 -4.10 0.55 12.58
N VAL A 62 -5.01 1.29 13.22
CA VAL A 62 -6.08 0.69 14.06
C VAL A 62 -6.96 -0.23 13.23
N LEU A 63 -7.33 0.17 12.00
CA LEU A 63 -8.10 -0.67 11.09
C LEU A 63 -7.33 -1.93 10.69
N ALA A 64 -6.04 -1.83 10.40
CA ALA A 64 -5.19 -2.98 10.08
C ALA A 64 -5.12 -3.96 11.27
N VAL A 65 -4.84 -3.48 12.47
CA VAL A 65 -4.77 -4.32 13.68
C VAL A 65 -6.12 -4.96 14.00
N ALA A 66 -7.22 -4.20 13.86
CA ALA A 66 -8.56 -4.72 14.04
C ALA A 66 -8.91 -5.83 13.04
N SER A 67 -8.42 -5.73 11.79
CA SER A 67 -8.63 -6.76 10.77
C SER A 67 -8.08 -8.13 11.19
N ALA A 68 -6.93 -8.15 11.84
CA ALA A 68 -6.28 -9.38 12.32
C ALA A 68 -7.13 -10.16 13.35
N ARG A 69 -8.11 -9.52 13.99
CA ARG A 69 -9.02 -10.12 14.97
C ARG A 69 -10.45 -10.26 14.47
N ALA A 70 -10.79 -9.62 13.37
CA ALA A 70 -12.15 -9.58 12.82
C ALA A 70 -12.58 -10.95 12.25
N ARG A 71 -13.89 -11.15 12.11
CA ARG A 71 -14.47 -12.29 11.39
C ARG A 71 -14.22 -12.14 9.89
N PRO A 72 -14.19 -13.25 9.12
CA PRO A 72 -14.09 -13.20 7.65
C PRO A 72 -15.09 -12.21 7.03
N GLY A 73 -14.70 -11.55 5.96
CA GLY A 73 -15.44 -10.46 5.31
C GLY A 73 -15.30 -9.11 6.03
N ARG A 74 -15.46 -9.06 7.36
CA ARG A 74 -15.13 -7.84 8.13
C ARG A 74 -13.62 -7.57 8.14
N ALA A 75 -12.81 -8.62 8.21
CA ALA A 75 -11.36 -8.50 8.12
C ALA A 75 -10.95 -7.84 6.80
N THR A 76 -11.50 -8.29 5.68
CA THR A 76 -11.30 -7.69 4.36
C THR A 76 -11.74 -6.22 4.32
N ALA A 77 -12.92 -5.88 4.84
CA ALA A 77 -13.41 -4.50 4.86
C ALA A 77 -12.47 -3.57 5.66
N LEU A 78 -11.96 -4.03 6.80
CA LEU A 78 -11.01 -3.30 7.63
C LEU A 78 -9.64 -3.14 6.95
N LEU A 79 -9.14 -4.17 6.25
CA LEU A 79 -7.92 -4.07 5.44
C LEU A 79 -8.06 -3.06 4.31
N ILE A 80 -9.19 -3.07 3.60
CA ILE A 80 -9.47 -2.08 2.55
C ILE A 80 -9.54 -0.67 3.14
N GLY A 81 -10.21 -0.51 4.29
CA GLY A 81 -10.24 0.76 5.02
C GLY A 81 -8.85 1.24 5.43
N SER A 82 -7.98 0.34 5.89
CA SER A 82 -6.57 0.64 6.18
C SER A 82 -5.81 1.12 4.94
N ALA A 83 -6.00 0.47 3.78
CA ALA A 83 -5.36 0.90 2.53
C ALA A 83 -5.86 2.26 2.04
N ILE A 84 -7.15 2.56 2.24
CA ILE A 84 -7.70 3.88 1.92
C ILE A 84 -7.12 4.94 2.84
N ALA A 85 -7.01 4.68 4.14
CA ALA A 85 -6.44 5.61 5.11
C ALA A 85 -4.97 5.93 4.78
N ASP A 86 -4.18 4.93 4.39
CA ASP A 86 -2.80 5.05 3.93
C ASP A 86 -2.65 5.95 2.69
N GLY A 87 -3.47 5.73 1.66
CA GLY A 87 -3.45 6.63 0.50
C GLY A 87 -3.96 8.05 0.81
N LEU A 88 -4.78 8.17 1.85
CA LEU A 88 -5.40 9.43 2.24
C LEU A 88 -4.47 10.29 3.10
N ASP A 89 -3.65 9.72 3.99
CA ASP A 89 -2.71 10.48 4.83
C ASP A 89 -1.64 11.17 3.97
N GLY A 90 -1.08 10.46 2.99
CA GLY A 90 -0.19 11.05 1.99
C GLY A 90 -0.85 12.16 1.18
N ALA A 91 -2.12 11.98 0.79
CA ALA A 91 -2.88 13.03 0.09
C ALA A 91 -3.13 14.24 0.98
N VAL A 92 -3.50 14.05 2.26
CA VAL A 92 -3.68 15.14 3.25
C VAL A 92 -2.37 15.89 3.45
N ALA A 93 -1.24 15.18 3.59
CA ALA A 93 0.08 15.77 3.75
C ALA A 93 0.49 16.63 2.52
N ILE A 94 0.15 16.17 1.31
CA ILE A 94 0.43 16.89 0.06
C ILE A 94 -0.48 18.12 -0.10
N VAL A 95 -1.79 17.96 0.13
CA VAL A 95 -2.77 19.05 -0.01
C VAL A 95 -2.57 20.13 1.03
N GLY A 96 -2.24 19.73 2.26
CA GLY A 96 -2.02 20.63 3.39
C GLY A 96 -0.61 21.22 3.46
N ASP A 97 0.31 20.79 2.60
CA ASP A 97 1.75 21.15 2.64
C ASP A 97 2.38 20.87 4.02
N THR A 98 1.94 19.78 4.68
CA THR A 98 2.34 19.38 6.03
C THR A 98 3.26 18.16 6.05
N SER A 99 3.89 17.87 4.93
CA SER A 99 4.77 16.73 4.75
C SER A 99 6.01 16.83 5.65
N SER A 100 6.30 15.77 6.41
CA SER A 100 7.44 15.74 7.34
C SER A 100 8.19 14.42 7.29
N ALA A 101 9.48 14.44 7.66
CA ALA A 101 10.28 13.22 7.81
C ALA A 101 9.78 12.33 8.97
N HIS A 102 9.11 12.93 9.99
CA HIS A 102 8.46 12.18 11.05
C HIS A 102 7.25 11.41 10.53
N GLY A 103 6.33 12.10 9.83
CA GLY A 103 5.16 11.47 9.23
C GLY A 103 5.52 10.33 8.28
N SER A 104 6.54 10.52 7.44
CA SER A 104 7.02 9.44 6.56
C SER A 104 7.56 8.23 7.32
N ARG A 105 8.25 8.42 8.46
CA ARG A 105 8.71 7.31 9.30
C ARG A 105 7.57 6.60 10.00
N LEU A 106 6.59 7.36 10.50
CA LEU A 106 5.39 6.82 11.12
C LEU A 106 4.60 5.97 10.12
N ASP A 107 4.36 6.50 8.93
CA ASP A 107 3.71 5.82 7.82
C ASP A 107 4.40 4.49 7.49
N HIS A 108 5.72 4.50 7.26
CA HIS A 108 6.48 3.27 7.02
C HIS A 108 6.39 2.24 8.17
N ALA A 109 6.35 2.69 9.43
CA ALA A 109 6.20 1.79 10.57
C ALA A 109 4.79 1.18 10.60
N CYS A 110 3.75 1.99 10.36
CA CYS A 110 2.36 1.54 10.29
C CYS A 110 2.14 0.56 9.13
N ASP A 111 2.80 0.78 7.99
CA ASP A 111 2.79 -0.14 6.86
C ASP A 111 3.30 -1.53 7.23
N ARG A 112 4.38 -1.60 7.99
CA ARG A 112 4.93 -2.91 8.44
C ARG A 112 3.93 -3.67 9.32
N VAL A 113 3.28 -2.97 10.24
CA VAL A 113 2.23 -3.58 11.05
C VAL A 113 1.03 -4.00 10.19
N GLY A 114 0.69 -3.20 9.18
CA GLY A 114 -0.35 -3.52 8.20
C GLY A 114 -0.06 -4.78 7.40
N ASP A 115 1.19 -4.97 6.96
CA ASP A 115 1.62 -6.18 6.25
C ASP A 115 1.50 -7.44 7.13
N ILE A 116 1.89 -7.32 8.41
CA ILE A 116 1.71 -8.41 9.39
C ILE A 116 0.22 -8.71 9.58
N ALA A 117 -0.61 -7.68 9.72
CA ALA A 117 -2.06 -7.85 9.88
C ALA A 117 -2.69 -8.56 8.66
N ALA A 118 -2.30 -8.18 7.44
CA ALA A 118 -2.73 -8.83 6.19
C ALA A 118 -2.31 -10.32 6.17
N GLY A 119 -1.09 -10.62 6.58
CA GLY A 119 -0.62 -12.00 6.73
C GLY A 119 -1.41 -12.80 7.77
N ILE A 120 -1.74 -12.20 8.92
CA ILE A 120 -2.58 -12.86 9.95
C ILE A 120 -3.98 -13.14 9.40
N VAL A 121 -4.57 -12.20 8.66
CA VAL A 121 -5.88 -12.41 8.00
C VAL A 121 -5.81 -13.61 7.05
N LEU A 122 -4.77 -13.70 6.24
CA LEU A 122 -4.57 -14.79 5.29
C LEU A 122 -4.32 -16.14 5.99
N TYR A 123 -3.52 -16.15 7.07
CA TYR A 123 -3.31 -17.32 7.92
C TYR A 123 -4.61 -17.82 8.54
N ARG A 124 -5.42 -16.92 9.09
CA ARG A 124 -6.72 -17.26 9.68
C ARG A 124 -7.74 -17.72 8.63
N ALA A 125 -7.60 -17.29 7.40
CA ALA A 125 -8.36 -17.79 6.24
C ALA A 125 -7.94 -19.22 5.85
N GLY A 126 -6.86 -19.76 6.42
CA GLY A 126 -6.40 -21.14 6.24
C GLY A 126 -5.16 -21.31 5.38
N ALA A 127 -4.45 -20.23 5.05
CA ALA A 127 -3.13 -20.35 4.44
C ALA A 127 -2.12 -20.87 5.49
N PRO A 128 -1.24 -21.82 5.15
CA PRO A 128 -0.25 -22.32 6.08
C PRO A 128 0.83 -21.28 6.37
N GLY A 129 1.33 -21.23 7.63
CA GLY A 129 2.35 -20.27 8.04
C GLY A 129 3.64 -20.36 7.22
N VAL A 130 3.97 -21.53 6.68
CA VAL A 130 5.11 -21.76 5.80
C VAL A 130 5.05 -20.93 4.50
N LEU A 131 3.88 -20.49 4.08
CA LEU A 131 3.70 -19.55 2.95
C LEU A 131 3.59 -18.11 3.43
N VAL A 132 2.83 -17.86 4.51
CA VAL A 132 2.57 -16.50 4.99
C VAL A 132 3.82 -15.82 5.55
N ILE A 133 4.66 -16.55 6.29
CA ILE A 133 5.86 -16.00 6.93
C ILE A 133 6.89 -15.53 5.89
N PRO A 134 7.25 -16.33 4.85
CA PRO A 134 8.16 -15.87 3.80
C PRO A 134 7.61 -14.65 3.04
N ALA A 135 6.32 -14.62 2.70
CA ALA A 135 5.69 -13.50 2.02
C ALA A 135 5.87 -12.18 2.79
N ILE A 136 5.62 -12.21 4.11
CA ILE A 136 5.84 -11.05 4.99
C ILE A 136 7.34 -10.71 5.06
N ALA A 137 8.21 -11.70 5.32
CA ALA A 137 9.64 -11.49 5.47
C ALA A 137 10.29 -10.88 4.22
N LEU A 138 9.96 -11.39 3.03
CA LEU A 138 10.41 -10.83 1.76
C LEU A 138 9.90 -9.40 1.56
N SER A 139 8.63 -9.12 1.89
CA SER A 139 8.07 -7.77 1.81
C SER A 139 8.83 -6.79 2.71
N PHE A 140 9.18 -7.20 3.93
CA PHE A 140 10.02 -6.42 4.84
C PHE A 140 11.43 -6.17 4.27
N ALA A 141 12.09 -7.22 3.77
CA ALA A 141 13.42 -7.11 3.20
C ALA A 141 13.47 -6.14 2.01
N GLN A 142 12.45 -6.19 1.15
CA GLN A 142 12.32 -5.31 0.00
C GLN A 142 12.23 -3.84 0.41
N GLU A 143 11.44 -3.54 1.42
CA GLU A 143 11.25 -2.17 1.89
C GLU A 143 12.46 -1.63 2.66
N THR A 144 13.12 -2.46 3.46
CA THR A 144 14.22 -2.01 4.34
C THR A 144 15.57 -1.99 3.65
N TRP A 145 15.88 -3.02 2.86
CA TRP A 145 17.24 -3.24 2.35
C TRP A 145 17.40 -3.01 0.85
N LEU A 146 16.37 -3.31 0.06
CA LEU A 146 16.48 -3.31 -1.40
C LEU A 146 15.98 -1.99 -2.02
N ARG A 147 15.11 -1.26 -1.34
CA ARG A 147 14.41 -0.09 -1.89
C ARG A 147 15.14 1.23 -1.63
N ARG A 148 16.21 1.48 -2.37
CA ARG A 148 16.90 2.79 -2.33
C ARG A 148 17.56 3.09 -3.68
N PRO A 149 17.08 4.00 -4.53
CA PRO A 149 15.89 4.86 -4.41
C PRO A 149 14.57 4.10 -4.61
N PRO A 150 13.42 4.73 -4.35
CA PRO A 150 12.12 4.07 -4.43
C PRO A 150 11.83 3.60 -5.87
N ILE A 151 11.72 2.29 -6.03
CA ILE A 151 11.36 1.63 -7.29
C ILE A 151 10.01 0.96 -7.06
N VAL A 152 9.04 1.24 -7.93
CA VAL A 152 7.74 0.57 -7.87
C VAL A 152 7.87 -0.85 -8.37
N THR A 153 7.42 -1.80 -7.57
CA THR A 153 7.48 -3.23 -7.85
C THR A 153 6.07 -3.84 -7.95
N VAL A 154 6.00 -5.10 -8.34
CA VAL A 154 4.71 -5.83 -8.34
C VAL A 154 4.21 -6.19 -6.95
N ASN A 155 5.05 -6.14 -5.91
CA ASN A 155 4.71 -6.48 -4.52
C ASN A 155 4.48 -5.24 -3.66
N GLU A 156 3.76 -4.26 -4.18
CA GLU A 156 3.35 -3.07 -3.43
C GLU A 156 2.24 -3.39 -2.43
N ARG A 157 2.06 -2.53 -1.42
CA ARG A 157 1.05 -2.71 -0.38
C ARG A 157 -0.37 -3.01 -0.91
N PRO A 158 -0.90 -2.34 -1.96
CA PRO A 158 -2.20 -2.70 -2.52
C PRO A 158 -2.29 -4.15 -2.97
N THR A 159 -1.23 -4.69 -3.57
CA THR A 159 -1.18 -6.08 -4.04
C THR A 159 -1.27 -7.06 -2.87
N ARG A 160 -0.54 -6.80 -1.78
CA ARG A 160 -0.56 -7.62 -0.56
C ARG A 160 -1.94 -7.64 0.08
N ILE A 161 -2.59 -6.48 0.17
CA ILE A 161 -3.96 -6.35 0.69
C ILE A 161 -4.96 -7.10 -0.21
N VAL A 162 -4.82 -7.03 -1.53
CA VAL A 162 -5.66 -7.78 -2.46
C VAL A 162 -5.48 -9.30 -2.24
N CYS A 163 -4.27 -9.80 -2.10
CA CYS A 163 -4.03 -11.21 -1.80
C CYS A 163 -4.73 -11.62 -0.50
N ALA A 164 -4.58 -10.86 0.59
CA ALA A 164 -5.23 -11.15 1.86
C ALA A 164 -6.77 -11.10 1.76
N ALA A 165 -7.32 -10.11 1.06
CA ALA A 165 -8.75 -9.94 0.84
C ALA A 165 -9.34 -11.10 0.01
N VAL A 166 -8.68 -11.48 -1.09
CA VAL A 166 -9.10 -12.60 -1.94
C VAL A 166 -9.06 -13.92 -1.17
N GLY A 167 -8.03 -14.14 -0.35
CA GLY A 167 -7.95 -15.31 0.51
C GLY A 167 -9.07 -15.38 1.56
N ASP A 168 -9.35 -14.26 2.25
CA ASP A 168 -10.37 -14.16 3.29
C ASP A 168 -11.79 -14.34 2.72
N VAL A 169 -12.14 -13.59 1.67
CA VAL A 169 -13.44 -13.69 1.00
C VAL A 169 -13.60 -15.04 0.32
N GLY A 170 -12.57 -15.50 -0.39
CA GLY A 170 -12.58 -16.79 -1.06
C GLY A 170 -12.80 -17.97 -0.10
N ARG A 171 -12.19 -17.91 1.09
CA ARG A 171 -12.46 -18.87 2.18
C ARG A 171 -13.94 -18.87 2.56
N GLY A 172 -14.52 -17.67 2.75
CA GLY A 172 -15.92 -17.52 3.11
C GLY A 172 -16.87 -18.10 2.07
N VAL A 173 -16.58 -17.87 0.79
CA VAL A 173 -17.40 -18.33 -0.35
C VAL A 173 -17.22 -19.82 -0.61
N ALA A 174 -15.99 -20.32 -0.62
CA ALA A 174 -15.69 -21.72 -0.96
C ALA A 174 -15.92 -22.69 0.20
N GLY A 175 -16.00 -22.19 1.44
CA GLY A 175 -16.03 -23.03 2.65
C GLY A 175 -14.75 -23.86 2.89
N ARG A 176 -13.70 -23.61 2.11
CA ARG A 176 -12.44 -24.38 2.09
C ARG A 176 -11.23 -23.44 2.10
N ALA A 177 -10.08 -23.93 2.55
CA ALA A 177 -8.87 -23.14 2.71
C ALA A 177 -8.10 -22.86 1.39
N TRP A 178 -8.37 -23.58 0.31
CA TRP A 178 -7.60 -23.48 -0.94
C TRP A 178 -7.51 -22.05 -1.53
N PRO A 179 -8.53 -21.16 -1.43
CA PRO A 179 -8.37 -19.81 -1.94
C PRO A 179 -7.32 -19.01 -1.15
N ALA A 180 -7.24 -19.21 0.16
CA ALA A 180 -6.24 -18.58 1.00
C ALA A 180 -4.83 -19.11 0.71
N VAL A 181 -4.71 -20.43 0.44
CA VAL A 181 -3.44 -21.05 0.02
C VAL A 181 -2.97 -20.48 -1.30
N LEU A 182 -3.86 -20.39 -2.30
CA LEU A 182 -3.54 -19.78 -3.60
C LEU A 182 -3.14 -18.30 -3.46
N ALA A 183 -3.87 -17.55 -2.67
CA ALA A 183 -3.56 -16.14 -2.43
C ALA A 183 -2.18 -15.96 -1.77
N ALA A 184 -1.80 -16.85 -0.84
CA ALA A 184 -0.46 -16.85 -0.23
C ALA A 184 0.63 -17.21 -1.25
N LEU A 185 0.43 -18.22 -2.09
CA LEU A 185 1.35 -18.57 -3.17
C LEU A 185 1.54 -17.42 -4.17
N VAL A 186 0.45 -16.73 -4.52
CA VAL A 186 0.51 -15.53 -5.39
C VAL A 186 1.32 -14.43 -4.73
N TRP A 187 1.11 -14.18 -3.43
CA TRP A 187 1.90 -13.18 -2.70
C TRP A 187 3.38 -13.55 -2.68
N ASP A 188 3.75 -14.80 -2.35
CA ASP A 188 5.13 -15.29 -2.39
C ASP A 188 5.77 -15.12 -3.78
N ALA A 189 5.05 -15.50 -4.84
CA ALA A 189 5.53 -15.36 -6.21
C ALA A 189 5.79 -13.88 -6.58
N LEU A 190 4.86 -12.99 -6.23
CA LEU A 190 5.01 -11.55 -6.48
C LEU A 190 6.13 -10.94 -5.63
N ALA A 191 6.32 -11.40 -4.40
CA ALA A 191 7.44 -11.00 -3.56
C ALA A 191 8.78 -11.47 -4.15
N ALA A 192 8.87 -12.70 -4.66
CA ALA A 192 10.06 -13.20 -5.35
C ALA A 192 10.37 -12.39 -6.62
N ILE A 193 9.37 -12.12 -7.46
CA ILE A 193 9.51 -11.29 -8.67
C ILE A 193 10.01 -9.89 -8.31
N ALA A 194 9.42 -9.26 -7.29
CA ALA A 194 9.82 -7.94 -6.82
C ALA A 194 11.28 -7.92 -6.32
N THR A 195 11.72 -8.98 -5.64
CA THR A 195 13.12 -9.12 -5.21
C THR A 195 14.07 -9.14 -6.42
N VAL A 196 13.71 -9.87 -7.49
CA VAL A 196 14.50 -9.89 -8.74
C VAL A 196 14.48 -8.51 -9.41
N GLN A 197 13.32 -7.83 -9.46
CA GLN A 197 13.22 -6.47 -10.02
C GLN A 197 14.13 -5.49 -9.29
N LEU A 198 14.19 -5.55 -7.96
CA LEU A 198 15.02 -4.68 -7.13
C LEU A 198 16.52 -5.00 -7.26
N SER A 199 16.89 -6.28 -7.27
CA SER A 199 18.30 -6.70 -7.42
C SER A 199 18.84 -6.43 -8.82
N GLY A 200 18.02 -6.58 -9.85
CA GLY A 200 18.37 -6.32 -11.25
C GLY A 200 18.45 -4.84 -11.62
N SER A 201 18.07 -3.91 -10.74
CA SER A 201 18.07 -2.49 -11.04
C SER A 201 19.50 -1.95 -11.25
N PRO A 202 19.74 -1.04 -12.24
CA PRO A 202 21.06 -0.47 -12.52
C PRO A 202 21.72 0.17 -11.31
N LEU A 203 20.92 0.69 -10.38
CA LEU A 203 21.36 1.39 -9.18
C LEU A 203 21.92 0.44 -8.11
N ASN A 204 21.39 -0.77 -8.02
CA ASN A 204 21.93 -1.79 -7.11
C ASN A 204 23.19 -2.45 -7.68
N ARG A 205 23.30 -2.58 -9.01
CA ARG A 205 24.53 -3.07 -9.68
C ARG A 205 25.73 -2.13 -9.46
N ALA A 206 25.50 -0.82 -9.48
CA ALA A 206 26.56 0.16 -9.23
C ALA A 206 27.08 0.16 -7.78
N ARG A 207 26.32 -0.37 -6.82
CA ARG A 207 26.76 -0.53 -5.42
C ARG A 207 27.64 -1.75 -5.21
N GLY A 208 27.30 -2.88 -5.80
CA GLY A 208 28.11 -4.11 -5.71
C GLY A 208 29.47 -4.01 -6.38
N GLN A 209 29.71 -2.97 -7.20
CA GLN A 209 31.02 -2.69 -7.81
C GLN A 209 31.90 -1.74 -6.97
N ARG A 210 31.38 -1.21 -5.84
CA ARG A 210 32.11 -0.28 -4.95
C ARG A 210 32.45 -0.87 -3.57
N SER A 211 32.07 -2.11 -3.32
CA SER A 211 32.46 -2.93 -2.16
C SER A 211 33.52 -3.97 -2.54
#